data_94b8df57662e84ace32e780cae7a72ec
#
_entry.id   94b8df57662e84ace32e780cae7a72ec
#
_cell.length_a   1.000
_cell.length_b   1.000
_cell.length_c   1.000
_cell.angle_alpha   90.00
_cell.angle_beta   90.00
_cell.angle_gamma   90.00
#
_symmetry.space_group_name_H-M   'P 1'
#
loop_
_entity.id
_entity.type
_entity.pdbx_description
1 polymer ?
#
loop_
_entity_poly.entity_id
_entity_poly.type
_entity_poly.pdbx_seq_one_letter_code
_entity_poly.pdbx_strand_id
1 'polypeptide(L)'
;MQTSRRTFNAALASLAVGSALAACSGSRSKGKNKKLTLGFISSWTDGVCMTHLTKIQVEKNGYTTELKDLSEPSVLYTGLSKGDIDLYASAWPEVTHKQYMDQYGESIEDLGSYYGSAKLTWAVPSYSAMNSIADIPGHADELDHKIIGIEDGAGITQISKEKVQPAYGLDDGTWEVKTSSTQAMVTELEKAIDAQKEIVVTLWHPFWAYNKYDVRDLEDPEGALGSGEGLHFLGRKGFTDDFPEVASWLGSLKLEESQYGELESLVSNYGEGKEDDAVTEWSDSHPEFDFKKS
;
A
#
# COMPACT_ATOMS: atom_id res chain seq x y z
N MET A 1 44.69 -70.52 -7.85
CA MET A 1 45.56 -70.72 -6.70
C MET A 1 44.90 -70.08 -5.52
N GLN A 2 44.22 -70.90 -4.75
CA GLN A 2 44.47 -71.26 -3.32
C GLN A 2 44.21 -70.07 -2.41
N THR A 3 43.05 -70.09 -1.76
CA THR A 3 42.69 -70.60 -0.42
C THR A 3 43.30 -69.74 0.70
N SER A 4 42.49 -69.20 1.59
CA SER A 4 42.29 -69.84 2.91
C SER A 4 41.27 -69.07 3.75
N ARG A 5 40.31 -69.85 4.23
CA ARG A 5 39.37 -69.58 5.33
C ARG A 5 40.13 -69.44 6.66
N ARG A 6 39.59 -68.62 7.55
CA ARG A 6 39.46 -69.01 8.97
C ARG A 6 38.36 -68.19 9.66
N THR A 7 37.35 -68.90 10.02
CA THR A 7 36.32 -68.65 11.01
C THR A 7 36.92 -68.51 12.41
N PHE A 8 36.31 -67.60 13.22
CA PHE A 8 36.19 -67.83 14.65
C PHE A 8 34.91 -67.25 15.23
N ASN A 9 34.29 -68.10 16.05
CA ASN A 9 32.96 -67.96 16.61
C ASN A 9 32.88 -67.09 17.86
N ALA A 10 31.70 -66.54 18.06
CA ALA A 10 30.85 -66.49 19.26
C ALA A 10 31.28 -65.67 20.47
N ALA A 11 30.46 -64.73 20.82
CA ALA A 11 29.84 -64.72 22.17
C ALA A 11 28.62 -63.78 22.14
N LEU A 12 27.44 -64.32 22.44
CA LEU A 12 26.22 -63.61 22.77
C LEU A 12 26.40 -62.85 24.09
N ALA A 13 26.02 -61.53 24.10
CA ALA A 13 25.64 -60.89 25.34
C ALA A 13 24.43 -59.96 25.00
N SER A 14 23.29 -60.44 25.39
CA SER A 14 22.01 -59.72 25.35
C SER A 14 22.03 -58.61 26.40
N LEU A 15 21.96 -57.35 25.95
CA LEU A 15 21.56 -56.24 26.80
C LEU A 15 20.44 -55.52 26.10
N ALA A 16 19.23 -55.74 26.59
CA ALA A 16 18.04 -54.96 26.27
C ALA A 16 18.21 -53.55 26.84
N VAL A 17 18.49 -52.60 25.96
CA VAL A 17 18.35 -51.19 26.30
C VAL A 17 17.14 -50.69 25.56
N GLY A 18 16.10 -50.38 26.35
CA GLY A 18 14.85 -49.81 25.88
C GLY A 18 15.11 -48.51 25.17
N SER A 19 14.82 -48.47 23.88
CA SER A 19 14.77 -47.26 23.08
C SER A 19 13.51 -46.48 23.47
N ALA A 20 13.63 -45.60 24.43
CA ALA A 20 12.70 -44.51 24.58
C ALA A 20 12.84 -43.62 23.34
N LEU A 21 11.99 -43.85 22.34
CA LEU A 21 11.73 -42.89 21.31
C LEU A 21 11.04 -41.68 22.00
N ALA A 22 11.85 -40.80 22.57
CA ALA A 22 11.42 -39.45 22.83
C ALA A 22 11.08 -38.86 21.46
N ALA A 23 9.79 -38.92 21.09
CA ALA A 23 9.22 -38.04 20.11
C ALA A 23 9.48 -36.61 20.62
N CYS A 24 10.58 -36.01 20.19
CA CYS A 24 10.70 -34.57 20.17
C CYS A 24 9.66 -34.08 19.16
N SER A 25 8.39 -34.05 19.59
CA SER A 25 7.49 -33.06 19.11
C SER A 25 8.14 -31.75 19.53
N GLY A 26 8.97 -31.24 18.62
CA GLY A 26 9.48 -29.88 18.73
C GLY A 26 8.25 -28.98 18.79
N SER A 27 7.82 -28.72 20.01
CA SER A 27 7.10 -27.50 20.30
C SER A 27 8.03 -26.43 19.74
N ARG A 28 7.76 -25.96 18.50
CA ARG A 28 8.29 -24.69 18.03
C ARG A 28 7.91 -23.71 19.14
N SER A 29 8.85 -23.44 20.01
CA SER A 29 8.80 -22.28 20.86
C SER A 29 8.38 -21.17 19.89
N LYS A 30 7.19 -20.59 20.10
CA LYS A 30 6.78 -19.32 19.49
C LYS A 30 7.78 -18.26 19.98
N GLY A 31 9.01 -18.32 19.48
CA GLY A 31 9.96 -17.24 19.59
C GLY A 31 9.31 -16.11 18.79
N LYS A 32 8.86 -15.08 19.51
CA LYS A 32 8.24 -13.90 18.90
C LYS A 32 9.13 -13.50 17.73
N ASN A 33 8.66 -13.71 16.49
CA ASN A 33 9.32 -13.15 15.32
C ASN A 33 9.31 -11.63 15.54
N LYS A 34 10.49 -11.03 15.66
CA LYS A 34 10.62 -9.61 15.97
C LYS A 34 10.96 -8.79 14.73
N LYS A 35 11.13 -9.44 13.58
CA LYS A 35 11.39 -8.78 12.32
C LYS A 35 10.10 -8.69 11.52
N LEU A 36 9.75 -7.48 11.08
CA LEU A 36 8.58 -7.17 10.28
C LEU A 36 9.01 -6.54 8.95
N THR A 37 8.61 -7.13 7.83
CA THR A 37 8.89 -6.61 6.49
C THR A 37 7.69 -5.84 6.00
N LEU A 38 7.86 -4.52 5.78
CA LEU A 38 6.82 -3.60 5.32
C LEU A 38 7.02 -3.29 3.85
N GLY A 39 6.01 -3.56 3.02
CA GLY A 39 6.00 -3.19 1.61
C GLY A 39 5.24 -1.89 1.38
N PHE A 40 5.74 -1.03 0.51
CA PHE A 40 5.10 0.23 0.14
C PHE A 40 5.56 0.70 -1.23
N ILE A 41 4.94 1.76 -1.73
CA ILE A 41 5.32 2.45 -2.96
C ILE A 41 5.65 3.89 -2.57
N SER A 42 6.92 4.28 -2.70
CA SER A 42 7.44 5.56 -2.19
C SER A 42 6.83 6.79 -2.88
N SER A 43 6.29 6.65 -4.09
CA SER A 43 5.58 7.73 -4.78
C SER A 43 4.18 8.01 -4.22
N TRP A 44 3.64 7.14 -3.36
CA TRP A 44 2.31 7.25 -2.77
C TRP A 44 2.40 7.64 -1.30
N THR A 45 2.12 8.90 -1.01
CA THR A 45 2.35 9.50 0.32
C THR A 45 1.52 8.83 1.41
N ASP A 46 0.28 8.41 1.11
CA ASP A 46 -0.55 7.64 2.03
C ASP A 46 0.15 6.36 2.51
N GLY A 47 0.72 5.60 1.58
CA GLY A 47 1.50 4.40 1.89
C GLY A 47 2.78 4.70 2.67
N VAL A 48 3.49 5.77 2.31
CA VAL A 48 4.69 6.24 3.03
C VAL A 48 4.35 6.57 4.48
N CYS A 49 3.33 7.40 4.71
CA CYS A 49 2.90 7.84 6.04
C CYS A 49 2.62 6.65 6.98
N MET A 50 1.77 5.74 6.53
CA MET A 50 1.34 4.62 7.38
C MET A 50 2.41 3.55 7.54
N THR A 51 3.29 3.38 6.55
CA THR A 51 4.44 2.47 6.66
C THR A 51 5.44 2.98 7.69
N HIS A 52 5.79 4.27 7.64
CA HIS A 52 6.73 4.88 8.59
C HIS A 52 6.12 5.00 10.00
N LEU A 53 4.82 5.29 10.14
CA LEU A 53 4.13 5.24 11.41
C LEU A 53 4.21 3.83 12.02
N THR A 54 3.87 2.82 11.24
CA THR A 54 3.96 1.42 11.68
C THR A 54 5.38 1.07 12.10
N LYS A 55 6.38 1.40 11.27
CA LYS A 55 7.80 1.18 11.55
C LYS A 55 8.21 1.76 12.91
N ILE A 56 7.99 3.07 13.09
CA ILE A 56 8.42 3.79 14.30
C ILE A 56 7.76 3.19 15.54
N GLN A 57 6.46 2.90 15.47
CA GLN A 57 5.70 2.40 16.61
C GLN A 57 6.08 0.97 16.99
N VAL A 58 6.32 0.08 16.02
CA VAL A 58 6.74 -1.29 16.33
C VAL A 58 8.20 -1.33 16.82
N GLU A 59 9.09 -0.47 16.28
CA GLU A 59 10.48 -0.38 16.71
C GLU A 59 10.61 0.15 18.14
N LYS A 60 9.83 1.17 18.54
CA LYS A 60 9.70 1.62 19.94
C LYS A 60 9.34 0.44 20.87
N ASN A 61 8.69 -0.59 20.36
CA ASN A 61 8.27 -1.79 21.07
C ASN A 61 9.19 -3.02 20.92
N GLY A 62 10.40 -2.83 20.37
CA GLY A 62 11.46 -3.83 20.30
C GLY A 62 11.31 -4.81 19.13
N TYR A 63 10.58 -4.46 18.10
CA TYR A 63 10.63 -5.11 16.79
C TYR A 63 11.78 -4.52 15.97
N THR A 64 12.17 -5.21 14.90
CA THR A 64 13.03 -4.68 13.85
C THR A 64 12.25 -4.68 12.55
N THR A 65 12.43 -3.66 11.74
CA THR A 65 11.72 -3.55 10.46
C THR A 65 12.66 -3.64 9.27
N GLU A 66 12.11 -4.09 8.16
CA GLU A 66 12.71 -3.99 6.84
C GLU A 66 11.70 -3.31 5.93
N LEU A 67 12.07 -2.19 5.34
CA LEU A 67 11.24 -1.48 4.37
C LEU A 67 11.57 -1.97 2.97
N LYS A 68 10.54 -2.32 2.18
CA LYS A 68 10.65 -2.67 0.77
C LYS A 68 9.87 -1.67 -0.06
N ASP A 69 10.60 -0.78 -0.71
CA ASP A 69 10.06 0.11 -1.71
C ASP A 69 9.86 -0.64 -3.03
N LEU A 70 8.65 -0.59 -3.56
CA LEU A 70 8.22 -1.33 -4.75
C LEU A 70 7.66 -0.34 -5.78
N SER A 71 7.85 -0.68 -7.05
CA SER A 71 7.45 0.19 -8.16
C SER A 71 5.97 0.04 -8.56
N GLU A 72 5.33 -1.08 -8.20
CA GLU A 72 4.02 -1.46 -8.73
C GLU A 72 3.18 -2.24 -7.71
N PRO A 73 1.85 -2.01 -7.64
CA PRO A 73 0.96 -2.76 -6.75
C PRO A 73 0.99 -4.27 -7.01
N SER A 74 1.11 -4.68 -8.27
CA SER A 74 1.20 -6.10 -8.66
C SER A 74 2.33 -6.84 -7.98
N VAL A 75 3.50 -6.19 -7.85
CA VAL A 75 4.68 -6.74 -7.16
C VAL A 75 4.44 -6.78 -5.66
N LEU A 76 3.83 -5.74 -5.10
CA LEU A 76 3.50 -5.64 -3.68
C LEU A 76 2.52 -6.74 -3.25
N TYR A 77 1.40 -6.89 -3.94
CA TYR A 77 0.40 -7.92 -3.64
C TYR A 77 0.94 -9.34 -3.84
N THR A 78 1.79 -9.54 -4.87
CA THR A 78 2.50 -10.81 -5.07
C THR A 78 3.42 -11.10 -3.90
N GLY A 79 4.20 -10.13 -3.43
CA GLY A 79 5.10 -10.27 -2.29
C GLY A 79 4.35 -10.58 -0.99
N LEU A 80 3.21 -9.90 -0.76
CA LEU A 80 2.34 -10.14 0.38
C LEU A 80 1.76 -11.57 0.34
N SER A 81 1.23 -11.99 -0.81
CA SER A 81 0.63 -13.32 -0.98
C SER A 81 1.62 -14.47 -0.80
N LYS A 82 2.91 -14.25 -1.11
CA LYS A 82 4.00 -15.24 -0.94
C LYS A 82 4.67 -15.20 0.43
N GLY A 83 4.39 -14.15 1.23
CA GLY A 83 5.03 -13.92 2.52
C GLY A 83 6.45 -13.34 2.42
N ASP A 84 6.82 -12.75 1.28
CA ASP A 84 8.04 -11.97 1.11
C ASP A 84 7.92 -10.57 1.74
N ILE A 85 6.68 -10.14 1.97
CA ILE A 85 6.24 -8.94 2.69
C ILE A 85 5.28 -9.41 3.77
N ASP A 86 5.44 -8.89 4.99
CA ASP A 86 4.54 -9.21 6.10
C ASP A 86 3.30 -8.31 6.11
N LEU A 87 3.48 -7.01 5.79
CA LEU A 87 2.43 -6.00 5.90
C LEU A 87 2.49 -4.97 4.76
N TYR A 88 1.33 -4.60 4.24
CA TYR A 88 1.06 -3.44 3.41
C TYR A 88 0.14 -2.49 4.19
N ALA A 89 0.62 -1.28 4.47
CA ALA A 89 0.01 -0.39 5.45
C ALA A 89 -1.04 0.58 4.87
N SER A 90 -1.23 0.64 3.55
CA SER A 90 -2.21 1.54 2.92
C SER A 90 -2.80 0.91 1.65
N ALA A 91 -3.60 -0.13 1.85
CA ALA A 91 -4.30 -0.79 0.75
C ALA A 91 -5.68 -0.16 0.51
N TRP A 92 -6.12 -0.18 -0.75
CA TRP A 92 -7.42 0.27 -1.25
C TRP A 92 -8.21 -0.94 -1.79
N PRO A 93 -8.67 -1.89 -0.94
CA PRO A 93 -9.04 -3.23 -1.36
C PRO A 93 -10.41 -3.35 -2.03
N GLU A 94 -11.31 -2.38 -1.82
CA GLU A 94 -12.73 -2.53 -2.16
C GLU A 94 -13.03 -2.15 -3.61
N VAL A 95 -12.35 -1.12 -4.13
CA VAL A 95 -12.55 -0.57 -5.48
C VAL A 95 -11.25 -0.53 -6.26
N THR A 96 -10.26 0.21 -5.77
CA THR A 96 -9.02 0.54 -6.49
C THR A 96 -8.13 -0.67 -6.70
N HIS A 97 -7.94 -1.49 -5.68
CA HIS A 97 -7.11 -2.70 -5.72
C HIS A 97 -7.93 -4.00 -5.79
N LYS A 98 -9.23 -3.90 -6.10
CA LYS A 98 -10.14 -5.04 -6.12
C LYS A 98 -9.62 -6.21 -6.94
N GLN A 99 -9.03 -5.97 -8.10
CA GLN A 99 -8.46 -7.00 -8.95
C GLN A 99 -7.36 -7.83 -8.24
N TYR A 100 -6.54 -7.19 -7.40
CA TYR A 100 -5.52 -7.88 -6.62
C TYR A 100 -6.12 -8.66 -5.47
N MET A 101 -7.18 -8.14 -4.85
CA MET A 101 -7.93 -8.87 -3.82
C MET A 101 -8.66 -10.08 -4.40
N ASP A 102 -9.25 -9.97 -5.60
CA ASP A 102 -9.86 -11.09 -6.30
C ASP A 102 -8.83 -12.19 -6.63
N GLN A 103 -7.58 -11.81 -6.92
CA GLN A 103 -6.51 -12.75 -7.26
C GLN A 103 -5.80 -13.35 -6.04
N TYR A 104 -5.56 -12.58 -4.99
CA TYR A 104 -4.68 -12.94 -3.88
C TYR A 104 -5.36 -12.97 -2.51
N GLY A 105 -6.63 -12.57 -2.39
CA GLY A 105 -7.31 -12.36 -1.11
C GLY A 105 -7.32 -13.59 -0.18
N GLU A 106 -7.34 -14.82 -0.72
CA GLU A 106 -7.24 -16.03 0.09
C GLU A 106 -5.89 -16.19 0.84
N SER A 107 -4.86 -15.47 0.38
CA SER A 107 -3.50 -15.48 0.96
C SER A 107 -3.19 -14.20 1.74
N ILE A 108 -4.18 -13.34 1.98
CA ILE A 108 -4.06 -12.04 2.62
C ILE A 108 -5.03 -11.98 3.79
N GLU A 109 -4.64 -11.33 4.89
CA GLU A 109 -5.48 -11.00 6.03
C GLU A 109 -5.77 -9.51 6.01
N ASP A 110 -7.04 -9.14 5.99
CA ASP A 110 -7.47 -7.76 6.22
C ASP A 110 -7.46 -7.49 7.73
N LEU A 111 -6.60 -6.57 8.15
CA LEU A 111 -6.41 -6.21 9.56
C LEU A 111 -7.30 -5.04 9.98
N GLY A 112 -8.09 -4.50 9.06
CA GLY A 112 -9.06 -3.43 9.30
C GLY A 112 -8.71 -2.12 8.61
N SER A 113 -9.76 -1.32 8.41
CA SER A 113 -9.65 0.02 7.83
C SER A 113 -9.30 1.03 8.92
N TYR A 114 -8.35 1.89 8.63
CA TYR A 114 -7.96 3.00 9.51
C TYR A 114 -8.50 4.36 9.05
N TYR A 115 -8.96 4.46 7.80
CA TYR A 115 -9.58 5.65 7.22
C TYR A 115 -10.71 5.23 6.28
N GLY A 116 -11.87 5.89 6.32
CA GLY A 116 -13.08 5.39 5.65
C GLY A 116 -13.61 6.26 4.52
N SER A 117 -12.90 7.33 4.14
CA SER A 117 -13.40 8.31 3.17
C SER A 117 -12.48 8.51 1.96
N ALA A 118 -11.67 7.49 1.65
CA ALA A 118 -10.78 7.54 0.50
C ALA A 118 -11.58 7.49 -0.80
N LYS A 119 -11.19 8.28 -1.79
CA LYS A 119 -11.83 8.29 -3.12
C LYS A 119 -10.86 8.66 -4.22
N LEU A 120 -11.09 8.12 -5.40
CA LEU A 120 -10.39 8.50 -6.62
C LEU A 120 -11.05 9.72 -7.24
N THR A 121 -10.26 10.60 -7.87
CA THR A 121 -10.77 11.82 -8.50
C THR A 121 -10.01 12.11 -9.79
N TRP A 122 -10.67 12.80 -10.72
CA TRP A 122 -10.01 13.62 -11.72
C TRP A 122 -10.13 15.06 -11.26
N ALA A 123 -9.02 15.79 -11.29
CA ALA A 123 -8.96 17.14 -10.74
C ALA A 123 -8.41 18.14 -11.77
N VAL A 124 -8.79 19.38 -11.57
CA VAL A 124 -8.37 20.54 -12.37
C VAL A 124 -7.91 21.65 -11.45
N PRO A 125 -7.09 22.62 -11.91
CA PRO A 125 -6.87 23.86 -11.19
C PRO A 125 -8.19 24.61 -10.95
N SER A 126 -8.33 25.28 -9.80
CA SER A 126 -9.58 25.93 -9.41
C SER A 126 -10.04 27.05 -10.38
N TYR A 127 -9.11 27.58 -11.18
CA TYR A 127 -9.44 28.57 -12.23
C TYR A 127 -10.06 27.94 -13.47
N SER A 128 -10.03 26.63 -13.65
CA SER A 128 -10.61 25.94 -14.81
C SER A 128 -12.12 26.19 -14.93
N ALA A 129 -12.60 26.29 -16.15
CA ALA A 129 -14.05 26.41 -16.44
C ALA A 129 -14.77 25.06 -16.37
N MET A 130 -14.04 23.93 -16.45
CA MET A 130 -14.61 22.57 -16.39
C MET A 130 -15.09 22.26 -14.98
N ASN A 131 -16.33 21.82 -14.80
CA ASN A 131 -16.89 21.44 -13.51
C ASN A 131 -17.11 19.93 -13.37
N SER A 132 -17.21 19.23 -14.48
CA SER A 132 -17.50 17.81 -14.56
C SER A 132 -16.57 17.11 -15.55
N ILE A 133 -16.35 15.82 -15.37
CA ILE A 133 -15.66 14.98 -16.36
C ILE A 133 -16.41 15.04 -17.71
N ALA A 134 -17.71 15.23 -17.69
CA ALA A 134 -18.53 15.41 -18.89
C ALA A 134 -18.18 16.66 -19.72
N ASP A 135 -17.51 17.67 -19.14
CA ASP A 135 -17.10 18.87 -19.84
C ASP A 135 -15.82 18.67 -20.67
N ILE A 136 -15.01 17.66 -20.33
CA ILE A 136 -13.69 17.41 -20.93
C ILE A 136 -13.70 17.33 -22.46
N PRO A 137 -14.67 16.64 -23.12
CA PRO A 137 -14.68 16.59 -24.58
C PRO A 137 -14.80 17.97 -25.26
N GLY A 138 -15.41 18.95 -24.57
CA GLY A 138 -15.51 20.33 -25.04
C GLY A 138 -14.22 21.13 -24.97
N HIS A 139 -13.21 20.66 -24.25
CA HIS A 139 -11.91 21.30 -24.01
C HIS A 139 -10.73 20.52 -24.65
N ALA A 140 -11.00 19.74 -25.68
CA ALA A 140 -10.05 18.84 -26.31
C ALA A 140 -8.76 19.54 -26.78
N ASP A 141 -8.88 20.67 -27.47
CA ASP A 141 -7.72 21.44 -27.97
C ASP A 141 -6.88 22.03 -26.84
N GLU A 142 -7.51 22.46 -25.74
CA GLU A 142 -6.85 23.07 -24.58
C GLU A 142 -6.06 22.01 -23.77
N LEU A 143 -6.58 20.78 -23.75
CA LEU A 143 -6.00 19.65 -23.04
C LEU A 143 -5.05 18.81 -23.92
N ASP A 144 -4.89 19.15 -25.20
CA ASP A 144 -4.12 18.33 -26.18
C ASP A 144 -4.58 16.85 -26.14
N HIS A 145 -5.90 16.62 -25.91
CA HIS A 145 -6.53 15.32 -25.79
C HIS A 145 -5.89 14.42 -24.71
N LYS A 146 -5.39 14.98 -23.61
CA LYS A 146 -4.69 14.23 -22.57
C LYS A 146 -5.31 14.44 -21.19
N ILE A 147 -5.36 13.35 -20.45
CA ILE A 147 -5.52 13.32 -19.00
C ILE A 147 -4.18 12.85 -18.43
N ILE A 148 -3.60 13.62 -17.53
CA ILE A 148 -2.28 13.30 -16.96
C ILE A 148 -2.48 12.37 -15.78
N GLY A 149 -2.06 11.12 -15.96
CA GLY A 149 -2.15 10.05 -14.98
C GLY A 149 -0.82 9.76 -14.28
N ILE A 150 -0.88 8.78 -13.40
CA ILE A 150 0.25 8.28 -12.63
C ILE A 150 0.77 6.97 -13.21
N GLU A 151 1.39 6.11 -12.39
CA GLU A 151 1.97 4.82 -12.82
C GLU A 151 0.94 3.96 -13.57
N ASP A 152 1.36 3.27 -14.61
CA ASP A 152 0.47 2.46 -15.45
C ASP A 152 -0.24 1.34 -14.68
N GLY A 153 0.44 0.75 -13.69
CA GLY A 153 -0.13 -0.29 -12.81
C GLY A 153 -1.02 0.23 -11.69
N ALA A 154 -1.14 1.55 -11.51
CA ALA A 154 -1.99 2.11 -10.46
C ALA A 154 -3.47 1.87 -10.74
N GLY A 155 -4.25 1.56 -9.70
CA GLY A 155 -5.68 1.27 -9.83
C GLY A 155 -6.47 2.42 -10.45
N ILE A 156 -6.17 3.68 -10.07
CA ILE A 156 -6.80 4.86 -10.68
C ILE A 156 -6.52 4.95 -12.18
N THR A 157 -5.31 4.61 -12.62
CA THR A 157 -4.94 4.61 -14.04
C THR A 157 -5.74 3.58 -14.83
N GLN A 158 -5.91 2.38 -14.27
CA GLN A 158 -6.71 1.32 -14.90
C GLN A 158 -8.19 1.70 -14.94
N ILE A 159 -8.75 2.18 -13.82
CA ILE A 159 -10.14 2.65 -13.75
C ILE A 159 -10.36 3.79 -14.74
N SER A 160 -9.42 4.72 -14.86
CA SER A 160 -9.49 5.83 -15.82
C SER A 160 -9.59 5.33 -17.25
N LYS A 161 -8.77 4.35 -17.64
CA LYS A 161 -8.77 3.79 -18.99
C LYS A 161 -9.97 2.87 -19.28
N GLU A 162 -10.33 2.02 -18.33
CA GLU A 162 -11.30 0.96 -18.54
C GLU A 162 -12.75 1.38 -18.28
N LYS A 163 -12.96 2.39 -17.42
CA LYS A 163 -14.29 2.82 -16.99
C LYS A 163 -14.57 4.29 -17.32
N VAL A 164 -13.68 5.22 -16.92
CA VAL A 164 -13.94 6.64 -17.06
C VAL A 164 -13.93 7.06 -18.52
N GLN A 165 -12.88 6.71 -19.28
CA GLN A 165 -12.82 7.05 -20.71
C GLN A 165 -14.05 6.58 -21.47
N PRO A 166 -14.49 5.29 -21.38
CA PRO A 166 -15.70 4.84 -22.06
C PRO A 166 -16.99 5.54 -21.61
N ALA A 167 -17.13 5.79 -20.29
CA ALA A 167 -18.33 6.40 -19.74
C ALA A 167 -18.57 7.83 -20.24
N TYR A 168 -17.48 8.54 -20.56
CA TYR A 168 -17.54 9.93 -21.02
C TYR A 168 -17.18 10.13 -22.50
N GLY A 169 -17.11 9.04 -23.29
CA GLY A 169 -16.82 9.10 -24.72
C GLY A 169 -15.41 9.58 -25.04
N LEU A 170 -14.45 9.27 -24.14
CA LEU A 170 -13.03 9.59 -24.27
C LEU A 170 -12.20 8.38 -24.76
N ASP A 171 -12.88 7.36 -25.29
CA ASP A 171 -12.28 6.10 -25.78
C ASP A 171 -12.32 5.97 -27.33
N ASP A 172 -12.55 7.07 -28.01
CA ASP A 172 -12.65 7.15 -29.49
C ASP A 172 -11.28 7.03 -30.21
N GLY A 173 -10.19 6.85 -29.43
CA GLY A 173 -8.82 6.76 -29.91
C GLY A 173 -8.12 8.11 -30.11
N THR A 174 -8.79 9.22 -29.82
CA THR A 174 -8.17 10.56 -29.84
C THR A 174 -7.64 10.96 -28.46
N TRP A 175 -8.24 10.48 -27.39
CA TRP A 175 -7.87 10.79 -26.02
C TRP A 175 -6.87 9.78 -25.44
N GLU A 176 -5.98 10.28 -24.60
CA GLU A 176 -4.96 9.48 -23.89
C GLU A 176 -5.01 9.77 -22.39
N VAL A 177 -5.09 8.73 -21.56
CA VAL A 177 -4.62 8.80 -20.18
C VAL A 177 -3.12 8.61 -20.23
N LYS A 178 -2.39 9.73 -20.23
CA LYS A 178 -0.92 9.75 -20.30
C LYS A 178 -0.33 9.31 -18.97
N THR A 179 0.20 8.10 -18.95
CA THR A 179 0.81 7.53 -17.75
C THR A 179 2.22 8.06 -17.51
N SER A 180 2.54 8.28 -16.24
CA SER A 180 3.85 8.75 -15.78
C SER A 180 4.08 8.29 -14.33
N SER A 181 5.09 8.82 -13.64
CA SER A 181 5.15 8.69 -12.18
C SER A 181 4.27 9.75 -11.51
N THR A 182 3.86 9.48 -10.26
CA THR A 182 3.13 10.46 -9.44
C THR A 182 3.87 11.79 -9.35
N GLN A 183 5.20 11.80 -9.15
CA GLN A 183 6.01 13.01 -9.14
C GLN A 183 6.00 13.76 -10.48
N ALA A 184 6.01 13.02 -11.60
CA ALA A 184 5.96 13.63 -12.92
C ALA A 184 4.59 14.27 -13.19
N MET A 185 3.50 13.60 -12.81
CA MET A 185 2.14 14.15 -12.88
C MET A 185 2.02 15.44 -12.07
N VAL A 186 2.48 15.45 -10.80
CA VAL A 186 2.47 16.64 -9.95
C VAL A 186 3.32 17.76 -10.55
N THR A 187 4.45 17.44 -11.16
CA THR A 187 5.30 18.43 -11.83
C THR A 187 4.58 19.05 -13.05
N GLU A 188 3.84 18.26 -13.83
CA GLU A 188 3.04 18.78 -14.94
C GLU A 188 1.88 19.66 -14.44
N LEU A 189 1.22 19.29 -13.33
CA LEU A 189 0.21 20.09 -12.66
C LEU A 189 0.76 21.45 -12.22
N GLU A 190 1.90 21.47 -11.51
CA GLU A 190 2.55 22.70 -11.05
C GLU A 190 2.88 23.65 -12.22
N LYS A 191 3.47 23.11 -13.30
CA LYS A 191 3.77 23.89 -14.51
C LYS A 191 2.52 24.45 -15.18
N ALA A 192 1.43 23.70 -15.21
CA ALA A 192 0.18 24.17 -15.79
C ALA A 192 -0.44 25.29 -14.95
N ILE A 193 -0.41 25.14 -13.61
CA ILE A 193 -0.87 26.20 -12.68
C ILE A 193 -0.05 27.48 -12.86
N ASP A 194 1.28 27.37 -12.86
CA ASP A 194 2.17 28.53 -13.05
C ASP A 194 1.93 29.24 -14.39
N ALA A 195 1.61 28.48 -15.43
CA ALA A 195 1.35 29.00 -16.77
C ALA A 195 -0.12 29.38 -17.00
N GLN A 196 -1.00 29.20 -16.02
CA GLN A 196 -2.46 29.40 -16.13
C GLN A 196 -3.06 28.65 -17.32
N LYS A 197 -2.67 27.39 -17.51
CA LYS A 197 -3.14 26.49 -18.58
C LYS A 197 -4.11 25.44 -18.04
N GLU A 198 -5.02 25.02 -18.89
CA GLU A 198 -5.88 23.87 -18.60
C GLU A 198 -5.07 22.58 -18.49
N ILE A 199 -5.44 21.77 -17.50
CA ILE A 199 -4.91 20.44 -17.28
C ILE A 199 -5.95 19.62 -16.52
N VAL A 200 -6.06 18.35 -16.84
CA VAL A 200 -6.78 17.35 -16.03
C VAL A 200 -5.76 16.35 -15.51
N VAL A 201 -5.76 16.12 -14.22
CA VAL A 201 -4.88 15.14 -13.56
C VAL A 201 -5.68 14.10 -12.80
N THR A 202 -5.13 12.90 -12.65
CA THR A 202 -5.70 11.88 -11.75
C THR A 202 -5.16 12.11 -10.34
N LEU A 203 -6.06 12.30 -9.38
CA LEU A 203 -5.74 12.47 -7.96
C LEU A 203 -6.61 11.55 -7.10
N TRP A 204 -6.42 11.63 -5.79
CA TRP A 204 -7.22 10.89 -4.81
C TRP A 204 -7.27 11.63 -3.49
N HIS A 205 -8.27 11.32 -2.67
CA HIS A 205 -8.32 11.79 -1.29
C HIS A 205 -8.08 10.62 -0.35
N PRO A 206 -7.24 10.79 0.70
CA PRO A 206 -6.44 11.99 0.97
C PRO A 206 -5.20 12.07 0.07
N PHE A 207 -4.77 13.27 -0.28
CA PHE A 207 -3.50 13.52 -0.97
C PHE A 207 -3.02 14.96 -0.72
N TRP A 208 -1.77 15.11 -0.32
CA TRP A 208 -1.17 16.38 0.07
C TRP A 208 -1.25 17.50 -0.99
N ALA A 209 -1.39 17.14 -2.27
CA ALA A 209 -1.46 18.09 -3.36
C ALA A 209 -2.64 19.08 -3.21
N TYR A 210 -3.76 18.65 -2.61
CA TYR A 210 -4.90 19.53 -2.32
C TYR A 210 -4.60 20.61 -1.29
N ASN A 211 -3.62 20.38 -0.41
CA ASN A 211 -3.16 21.37 0.56
C ASN A 211 -2.14 22.35 -0.03
N LYS A 212 -1.41 21.92 -1.07
CA LYS A 212 -0.34 22.70 -1.68
C LYS A 212 -0.81 23.53 -2.88
N TYR A 213 -1.70 22.99 -3.68
CA TYR A 213 -2.16 23.60 -4.94
C TYR A 213 -3.65 23.95 -4.84
N ASP A 214 -4.03 25.03 -5.49
CA ASP A 214 -5.43 25.42 -5.63
C ASP A 214 -6.09 24.61 -6.76
N VAL A 215 -6.50 23.39 -6.40
CA VAL A 215 -7.12 22.40 -7.28
C VAL A 215 -8.45 21.93 -6.73
N ARG A 216 -9.32 21.44 -7.58
CA ARG A 216 -10.61 20.88 -7.20
C ARG A 216 -10.95 19.65 -8.03
N ASP A 217 -11.78 18.78 -7.45
CA ASP A 217 -12.32 17.62 -8.14
C ASP A 217 -13.28 18.04 -9.26
N LEU A 218 -13.29 17.29 -10.34
CA LEU A 218 -14.39 17.27 -11.30
C LEU A 218 -15.50 16.36 -10.79
N GLU A 219 -16.75 16.78 -11.01
CA GLU A 219 -17.90 15.92 -10.75
C GLU A 219 -17.88 14.70 -11.68
N ASP A 220 -18.24 13.55 -11.14
CA ASP A 220 -18.35 12.26 -11.85
C ASP A 220 -19.82 11.80 -11.86
N PRO A 221 -20.70 12.38 -12.68
CA PRO A 221 -22.12 12.04 -12.68
C PRO A 221 -22.43 10.60 -13.12
N GLU A 222 -21.53 9.96 -13.87
CA GLU A 222 -21.68 8.55 -14.25
C GLU A 222 -21.15 7.59 -13.17
N GLY A 223 -20.46 8.11 -12.14
CA GLY A 223 -19.87 7.30 -11.06
C GLY A 223 -18.78 6.33 -11.54
N ALA A 224 -18.12 6.66 -12.65
CA ALA A 224 -17.14 5.78 -13.29
C ALA A 224 -15.85 5.61 -12.51
N LEU A 225 -15.47 6.58 -11.65
CA LEU A 225 -14.36 6.48 -10.71
C LEU A 225 -14.65 5.55 -9.53
N GLY A 226 -15.91 5.16 -9.34
CA GLY A 226 -16.36 4.33 -8.23
C GLY A 226 -16.79 5.14 -7.01
N SER A 227 -17.20 4.42 -5.97
CA SER A 227 -17.54 5.01 -4.67
C SER A 227 -16.29 5.21 -3.83
N GLY A 228 -16.42 6.00 -2.75
CA GLY A 228 -15.39 6.05 -1.71
C GLY A 228 -15.18 4.67 -1.09
N GLU A 229 -13.97 4.43 -0.59
CA GLU A 229 -13.55 3.16 0.02
C GLU A 229 -12.71 3.37 1.28
N GLY A 230 -12.42 2.29 2.00
CA GLY A 230 -11.53 2.29 3.15
C GLY A 230 -10.06 2.18 2.77
N LEU A 231 -9.19 2.80 3.58
CA LEU A 231 -7.76 2.48 3.58
C LEU A 231 -7.49 1.42 4.64
N HIS A 232 -6.89 0.31 4.25
CA HIS A 232 -6.74 -0.87 5.08
C HIS A 232 -5.28 -1.25 5.31
N PHE A 233 -5.04 -1.87 6.46
CA PHE A 233 -3.84 -2.65 6.67
C PHE A 233 -4.06 -4.07 6.15
N LEU A 234 -3.20 -4.54 5.25
CA LEU A 234 -3.25 -5.92 4.76
C LEU A 234 -1.99 -6.68 5.20
N GLY A 235 -2.20 -7.76 5.95
CA GLY A 235 -1.17 -8.71 6.35
C GLY A 235 -1.09 -9.90 5.39
N ARG A 236 0.07 -10.54 5.29
CA ARG A 236 0.15 -11.86 4.69
C ARG A 236 -0.65 -12.88 5.50
N LYS A 237 -0.97 -14.02 4.92
CA LYS A 237 -1.61 -15.12 5.65
C LYS A 237 -0.78 -15.55 6.86
N GLY A 238 -1.42 -15.66 8.03
CA GLY A 238 -0.78 -15.98 9.32
C GLY A 238 -0.16 -14.78 10.03
N PHE A 239 -0.38 -13.56 9.53
CA PHE A 239 0.13 -12.33 10.15
C PHE A 239 -0.38 -12.18 11.60
N THR A 240 -1.66 -12.35 11.82
CA THR A 240 -2.28 -12.22 13.14
C THR A 240 -1.73 -13.25 14.14
N ASP A 241 -1.42 -14.46 13.67
CA ASP A 241 -0.80 -15.48 14.52
C ASP A 241 0.66 -15.18 14.88
N ASP A 242 1.43 -14.63 13.94
CA ASP A 242 2.84 -14.31 14.12
C ASP A 242 3.06 -13.00 14.90
N PHE A 243 2.16 -12.01 14.69
CA PHE A 243 2.25 -10.66 15.24
C PHE A 243 0.94 -10.21 15.92
N PRO A 244 0.39 -10.95 16.90
CA PRO A 244 -0.95 -10.69 17.44
C PRO A 244 -1.11 -9.32 18.08
N GLU A 245 -0.06 -8.83 18.77
CA GLU A 245 -0.09 -7.51 19.40
C GLU A 245 -0.11 -6.38 18.36
N VAL A 246 0.66 -6.54 17.27
CA VAL A 246 0.70 -5.58 16.15
C VAL A 246 -0.63 -5.59 15.40
N ALA A 247 -1.17 -6.77 15.06
CA ALA A 247 -2.46 -6.89 14.39
C ALA A 247 -3.60 -6.23 15.18
N SER A 248 -3.64 -6.46 16.50
CA SER A 248 -4.62 -5.84 17.39
C SER A 248 -4.50 -4.31 17.41
N TRP A 249 -3.27 -3.78 17.47
CA TRP A 249 -3.04 -2.35 17.44
C TRP A 249 -3.44 -1.74 16.10
N LEU A 250 -2.99 -2.30 14.97
CA LEU A 250 -3.35 -1.83 13.62
C LEU A 250 -4.87 -1.80 13.42
N GLY A 251 -5.58 -2.86 13.83
CA GLY A 251 -7.03 -2.93 13.73
C GLY A 251 -7.78 -1.91 14.59
N SER A 252 -7.12 -1.34 15.60
CA SER A 252 -7.71 -0.31 16.48
C SER A 252 -7.51 1.12 15.96
N LEU A 253 -6.61 1.33 14.99
CA LEU A 253 -6.31 2.66 14.47
C LEU A 253 -7.48 3.23 13.66
N LYS A 254 -7.82 4.48 13.94
CA LYS A 254 -8.80 5.28 13.20
C LYS A 254 -8.29 6.70 13.10
N LEU A 255 -8.07 7.17 11.89
CA LEU A 255 -7.63 8.54 11.62
C LEU A 255 -8.81 9.35 11.10
N GLU A 256 -8.98 10.53 11.67
CA GLU A 256 -9.85 11.54 11.09
C GLU A 256 -9.15 12.23 9.91
N GLU A 257 -9.91 12.81 9.01
CA GLU A 257 -9.39 13.46 7.79
C GLU A 257 -8.34 14.54 8.11
N SER A 258 -8.57 15.34 9.15
CA SER A 258 -7.63 16.38 9.58
C SER A 258 -6.30 15.82 10.07
N GLN A 259 -6.35 14.72 10.84
CA GLN A 259 -5.15 14.05 11.39
C GLN A 259 -4.32 13.43 10.25
N TYR A 260 -5.00 12.81 9.29
CA TYR A 260 -4.32 12.20 8.16
C TYR A 260 -3.73 13.26 7.22
N GLY A 261 -4.48 14.32 6.92
CA GLY A 261 -3.99 15.43 6.11
C GLY A 261 -2.80 16.16 6.74
N GLU A 262 -2.77 16.29 8.07
CA GLU A 262 -1.61 16.82 8.80
C GLU A 262 -0.39 15.91 8.63
N LEU A 263 -0.54 14.60 8.83
CA LEU A 263 0.54 13.63 8.66
C LEU A 263 1.11 13.67 7.24
N GLU A 264 0.27 13.63 6.21
CA GLU A 264 0.71 13.72 4.81
C GLU A 264 1.42 15.04 4.50
N SER A 265 0.90 16.15 5.02
CA SER A 265 1.51 17.47 4.84
C SER A 265 2.89 17.55 5.47
N LEU A 266 3.07 16.98 6.68
CA LEU A 266 4.37 16.92 7.34
C LEU A 266 5.36 16.08 6.52
N VAL A 267 4.97 14.87 6.12
CA VAL A 267 5.84 13.98 5.31
C VAL A 267 6.23 14.66 4.00
N SER A 268 5.29 15.29 3.30
CA SER A 268 5.56 16.04 2.07
C SER A 268 6.50 17.22 2.28
N ASN A 269 6.35 17.97 3.39
CA ASN A 269 7.16 19.15 3.70
C ASN A 269 8.60 18.79 4.11
N TYR A 270 8.78 17.67 4.82
CA TYR A 270 10.10 17.19 5.21
C TYR A 270 10.87 16.66 4.01
N GLY A 271 10.16 16.03 3.05
CA GLY A 271 10.71 15.50 1.81
C GLY A 271 11.41 14.16 1.95
N GLU A 272 11.88 13.65 0.82
CA GLU A 272 12.49 12.32 0.68
C GLU A 272 13.69 12.12 1.63
N GLY A 273 13.69 10.97 2.30
CA GLY A 273 14.72 10.57 3.28
C GLY A 273 14.54 11.16 4.67
N LYS A 274 13.44 11.87 4.91
CA LYS A 274 13.08 12.51 6.18
C LYS A 274 11.73 12.04 6.74
N GLU A 275 11.19 10.97 6.18
CA GLU A 275 9.87 10.46 6.53
C GLU A 275 9.79 10.05 8.00
N ASP A 276 10.85 9.40 8.52
CA ASP A 276 10.94 9.03 9.95
C ASP A 276 10.89 10.25 10.87
N ASP A 277 11.59 11.34 10.51
CA ASP A 277 11.61 12.56 11.30
C ASP A 277 10.21 13.21 11.31
N ALA A 278 9.56 13.32 10.15
CA ALA A 278 8.23 13.89 9.99
C ALA A 278 7.17 13.09 10.77
N VAL A 279 7.18 11.76 10.61
CA VAL A 279 6.23 10.87 11.30
C VAL A 279 6.49 10.84 12.81
N THR A 280 7.74 10.97 13.25
CA THR A 280 8.05 11.08 14.69
C THR A 280 7.46 12.35 15.28
N GLU A 281 7.64 13.51 14.62
CA GLU A 281 7.05 14.77 15.05
C GLU A 281 5.52 14.69 15.18
N TRP A 282 4.87 14.10 14.15
CA TRP A 282 3.43 13.91 14.18
C TRP A 282 3.00 12.96 15.31
N SER A 283 3.68 11.82 15.45
CA SER A 283 3.39 10.81 16.48
C SER A 283 3.54 11.36 17.90
N ASP A 284 4.54 12.23 18.15
CA ASP A 284 4.75 12.85 19.44
C ASP A 284 3.58 13.80 19.82
N SER A 285 2.89 14.35 18.82
CA SER A 285 1.70 15.20 19.00
C SER A 285 0.40 14.39 19.09
N HIS A 286 0.42 13.11 18.71
CA HIS A 286 -0.74 12.22 18.60
C HIS A 286 -0.54 10.91 19.37
N PRO A 287 -0.36 10.95 20.72
CA PRO A 287 -0.06 9.76 21.53
C PRO A 287 -1.20 8.73 21.56
N GLU A 288 -2.39 9.07 21.07
CA GLU A 288 -3.51 8.13 20.91
C GLU A 288 -3.24 7.03 19.88
N PHE A 289 -2.30 7.26 18.95
CA PHE A 289 -1.89 6.29 17.94
C PHE A 289 -0.70 5.42 18.37
N ASP A 290 -0.18 5.63 19.59
CA ASP A 290 0.96 4.86 20.08
C ASP A 290 0.64 3.36 20.19
N PHE A 291 1.56 2.53 19.72
CA PHE A 291 1.53 1.10 19.97
C PHE A 291 1.93 0.81 21.41
N LYS A 292 0.93 0.51 22.26
CA LYS A 292 1.16 0.12 23.65
C LYS A 292 1.03 -1.40 23.75
N LYS A 293 2.13 -2.07 24.10
CA LYS A 293 2.07 -3.50 24.46
C LYS A 293 1.19 -3.68 25.69
N SER A 294 0.22 -4.58 25.57
CA SER A 294 -0.63 -5.02 26.68
C SER A 294 0.13 -5.93 27.66
#